data_c2bf46475a50b6e0ff0e715a11e03545
#
_entry.id   c2bf46475a50b6e0ff0e715a11e03545
#
_cell.length_a   1.000
_cell.length_b   1.000
_cell.length_c   1.000
_cell.angle_alpha   90.00
_cell.angle_beta   90.00
_cell.angle_gamma   90.00
#
_symmetry.space_group_name_H-M   'P 1'
#
loop_
_entity.id
_entity.type
_entity.pdbx_description
1 polymer ?
#
loop_
_entity_poly.entity_id
_entity_poly.type
_entity_poly.pdbx_seq_one_letter_code
_entity_poly.pdbx_strand_id
1 'polypeptide(L)'
;MSRPLKYLTAALLWAAVAGYVIWSAAAAHRQRAAREVTRLVVDVRDSTSQGHLVSTAQVRSWIGCSGLKTVGAKVGEVDLRGIERLIADNGFVSRVDAYVRYDGTLHVDIRQRRPLLRILTDGWNSYVTQEGFAFAAPRSSSLYVPVVTGSYRPPFPASYSGPVRDYVDGRIEEIDRRIEELEREKYPYFRRELQNDENIRALRRMRIKRRWWRFESEKEFEERVEKLRSHKADLRRSYRYEARLVQEGIEAVAARQEAERRKQKKLEKSYEDFTKLLTFVEFLEEDDFWRSEVVQIVAHTAPSGALEVELIPRSGRFRILFGRIERVDEKFDLLADFYRRGLGRLGWDEFATVSVQYRGRVVCRK
;
A
#
# COMPACT_ATOMS: atom_id res chain seq x y z
N MET A 1 -0.36 31.75 -67.54
CA MET A 1 -0.70 30.59 -66.66
C MET A 1 -1.87 30.97 -65.77
N SER A 2 -2.95 30.25 -65.91
CA SER A 2 -4.17 30.49 -65.11
C SER A 2 -3.90 30.25 -63.60
N ARG A 3 -4.51 31.04 -62.70
CA ARG A 3 -4.31 30.93 -61.25
C ARG A 3 -4.43 29.48 -60.73
N PRO A 4 -5.37 28.61 -61.20
CA PRO A 4 -5.47 27.21 -60.72
C PRO A 4 -4.23 26.34 -61.07
N LEU A 5 -3.58 26.62 -62.23
CA LEU A 5 -2.40 25.86 -62.64
C LEU A 5 -1.21 26.13 -61.71
N LYS A 6 -1.06 27.36 -61.20
CA LYS A 6 0.01 27.70 -60.19
C LYS A 6 -0.23 26.99 -58.85
N TYR A 7 -1.45 26.85 -58.40
CA TYR A 7 -1.75 26.10 -57.17
C TYR A 7 -1.50 24.60 -57.34
N LEU A 8 -1.82 24.07 -58.51
CA LEU A 8 -1.62 22.65 -58.82
C LEU A 8 -0.10 22.28 -58.90
N THR A 9 0.70 23.16 -59.53
CA THR A 9 2.16 22.98 -59.57
C THR A 9 2.80 23.14 -58.19
N ALA A 10 2.35 24.09 -57.37
CA ALA A 10 2.78 24.26 -56.00
C ALA A 10 2.42 23.03 -55.12
N ALA A 11 1.19 22.51 -55.27
CA ALA A 11 0.79 21.31 -54.52
C ALA A 11 1.61 20.06 -54.89
N LEU A 12 1.90 19.87 -56.19
CA LEU A 12 2.79 18.80 -56.68
C LEU A 12 4.21 18.94 -56.12
N LEU A 13 4.74 20.14 -56.06
CA LEU A 13 6.08 20.43 -55.56
C LEU A 13 6.14 20.09 -54.03
N TRP A 14 5.12 20.51 -53.26
CA TRP A 14 5.06 20.21 -51.84
C TRP A 14 4.88 18.70 -51.59
N ALA A 15 4.11 17.99 -52.41
CA ALA A 15 3.95 16.55 -52.34
C ALA A 15 5.30 15.84 -52.63
N ALA A 16 6.06 16.31 -53.62
CA ALA A 16 7.39 15.78 -53.92
C ALA A 16 8.37 15.98 -52.77
N VAL A 17 8.38 17.20 -52.18
CA VAL A 17 9.21 17.51 -51.01
C VAL A 17 8.82 16.62 -49.81
N ALA A 18 7.53 16.50 -49.52
CA ALA A 18 7.06 15.65 -48.44
C ALA A 18 7.43 14.16 -48.68
N GLY A 19 7.28 13.68 -49.91
CA GLY A 19 7.72 12.33 -50.29
C GLY A 19 9.21 12.09 -50.12
N TYR A 20 10.02 13.06 -50.51
CA TYR A 20 11.47 13.00 -50.30
C TYR A 20 11.86 12.99 -48.81
N VAL A 21 11.23 13.84 -47.99
CA VAL A 21 11.47 13.88 -46.53
C VAL A 21 11.10 12.56 -45.89
N ILE A 22 9.95 11.99 -46.25
CA ILE A 22 9.49 10.67 -45.70
C ILE A 22 10.46 9.57 -46.14
N TRP A 23 10.85 9.56 -47.41
CA TRP A 23 11.80 8.56 -47.94
C TRP A 23 13.18 8.67 -47.30
N SER A 24 13.72 9.88 -47.16
CA SER A 24 15.02 10.13 -46.54
C SER A 24 15.01 9.75 -45.03
N ALA A 25 13.92 10.09 -44.33
CA ALA A 25 13.74 9.68 -42.93
C ALA A 25 13.65 8.16 -42.76
N ALA A 26 12.94 7.47 -43.67
CA ALA A 26 12.83 6.01 -43.65
C ALA A 26 14.19 5.34 -44.02
N ALA A 27 14.97 5.90 -44.95
CA ALA A 27 16.31 5.43 -45.30
C ALA A 27 17.28 5.61 -44.13
N ALA A 28 17.25 6.76 -43.48
CA ALA A 28 18.07 7.05 -42.29
C ALA A 28 17.73 6.13 -41.12
N HIS A 29 16.43 5.87 -40.91
CA HIS A 29 15.98 4.93 -39.88
C HIS A 29 16.46 3.49 -40.14
N ARG A 30 16.37 3.00 -41.39
CA ARG A 30 16.88 1.67 -41.77
C ARG A 30 18.41 1.57 -41.59
N GLN A 31 19.16 2.58 -41.98
CA GLN A 31 20.60 2.60 -41.75
C GLN A 31 20.98 2.59 -40.27
N ARG A 32 20.24 3.31 -39.42
CA ARG A 32 20.44 3.28 -37.96
C ARG A 32 20.13 1.90 -37.40
N ALA A 33 18.99 1.29 -37.79
CA ALA A 33 18.57 -0.03 -37.32
C ALA A 33 19.56 -1.14 -37.70
N ALA A 34 20.27 -0.98 -38.83
CA ALA A 34 21.24 -1.97 -39.32
C ALA A 34 22.63 -1.86 -38.67
N ARG A 35 22.92 -0.81 -37.92
CA ARG A 35 24.21 -0.65 -37.20
C ARG A 35 24.28 -1.65 -36.03
N GLU A 36 25.49 -2.10 -35.72
CA GLU A 36 25.75 -2.96 -34.57
C GLU A 36 26.03 -2.11 -33.33
N VAL A 37 25.57 -2.63 -32.18
CA VAL A 37 25.91 -2.05 -30.87
C VAL A 37 27.35 -2.44 -30.52
N THR A 38 28.23 -1.46 -30.41
CA THR A 38 29.65 -1.67 -30.17
C THR A 38 30.01 -1.81 -28.72
N ARG A 39 29.32 -1.08 -27.83
CA ARG A 39 29.65 -1.00 -26.41
C ARG A 39 28.42 -0.70 -25.55
N LEU A 40 28.41 -1.26 -24.34
CA LEU A 40 27.45 -0.95 -23.28
C LEU A 40 28.09 0.00 -22.26
N VAL A 41 27.50 1.18 -22.08
CA VAL A 41 27.87 2.13 -21.05
C VAL A 41 26.70 2.23 -20.07
N VAL A 42 26.99 1.97 -18.79
CA VAL A 42 26.01 2.10 -17.70
C VAL A 42 26.46 3.30 -16.86
N ASP A 43 25.60 4.28 -16.73
CA ASP A 43 25.79 5.46 -15.89
C ASP A 43 24.78 5.46 -14.75
N VAL A 44 25.28 5.35 -13.52
CA VAL A 44 24.47 5.43 -12.30
C VAL A 44 24.58 6.86 -11.79
N ARG A 45 23.57 7.66 -12.09
CA ARG A 45 23.49 9.05 -11.66
C ARG A 45 23.07 9.12 -10.22
N ASP A 46 24.07 9.23 -9.35
CA ASP A 46 23.85 9.37 -7.94
C ASP A 46 24.53 10.60 -7.39
N SER A 47 23.76 11.43 -6.72
CA SER A 47 24.24 12.67 -6.12
C SER A 47 24.21 12.62 -4.59
N THR A 48 24.12 11.43 -3.97
CA THR A 48 23.99 11.33 -2.52
C THR A 48 25.28 10.95 -1.83
N SER A 49 25.55 11.63 -0.71
CA SER A 49 26.61 11.29 0.26
C SER A 49 26.33 9.97 0.99
N GLN A 50 25.16 9.37 0.80
CA GLN A 50 24.70 8.16 1.54
C GLN A 50 25.28 6.85 1.00
N GLY A 51 25.92 6.85 -0.18
CA GLY A 51 26.48 5.65 -0.81
C GLY A 51 25.64 5.11 -1.97
N HIS A 52 26.10 4.00 -2.57
CA HIS A 52 25.49 3.40 -3.76
C HIS A 52 24.80 2.09 -3.42
N LEU A 53 23.53 1.94 -3.78
CA LEU A 53 22.77 0.68 -3.71
C LEU A 53 23.00 -0.19 -4.93
N VAL A 54 23.27 0.43 -6.09
CA VAL A 54 23.45 -0.26 -7.37
C VAL A 54 24.79 0.14 -7.95
N SER A 55 25.62 -0.84 -8.29
CA SER A 55 26.88 -0.61 -9.00
C SER A 55 26.73 -0.86 -10.49
N THR A 56 27.55 -0.21 -11.30
CA THR A 56 27.61 -0.44 -12.76
C THR A 56 27.91 -1.89 -13.11
N ALA A 57 28.71 -2.59 -12.28
CA ALA A 57 29.02 -4.00 -12.43
C ALA A 57 27.79 -4.91 -12.21
N GLN A 58 26.97 -4.61 -11.19
CA GLN A 58 25.73 -5.33 -10.95
C GLN A 58 24.74 -5.18 -12.11
N VAL A 59 24.55 -3.97 -12.63
CA VAL A 59 23.66 -3.74 -13.77
C VAL A 59 24.12 -4.49 -15.02
N ARG A 60 25.42 -4.47 -15.31
CA ARG A 60 25.98 -5.27 -16.40
C ARG A 60 25.75 -6.76 -16.23
N SER A 61 25.87 -7.25 -14.99
CA SER A 61 25.57 -8.64 -14.65
C SER A 61 24.08 -8.99 -14.87
N TRP A 62 23.16 -8.11 -14.44
CA TRP A 62 21.72 -8.32 -14.67
C TRP A 62 21.37 -8.41 -16.15
N ILE A 63 21.92 -7.47 -16.95
CA ILE A 63 21.72 -7.47 -18.41
C ILE A 63 22.35 -8.73 -19.04
N GLY A 64 23.55 -9.09 -18.63
CA GLY A 64 24.25 -10.27 -19.16
C GLY A 64 23.56 -11.60 -18.84
N CYS A 65 22.95 -11.72 -17.66
CA CYS A 65 22.21 -12.91 -17.24
C CYS A 65 20.79 -13.00 -17.81
N SER A 66 20.24 -11.91 -18.35
CA SER A 66 18.85 -11.85 -18.86
C SER A 66 18.64 -12.50 -20.23
N GLY A 67 19.72 -12.79 -20.96
CA GLY A 67 19.66 -13.28 -22.36
C GLY A 67 19.21 -12.23 -23.38
N LEU A 68 19.04 -10.95 -22.98
CA LEU A 68 18.71 -9.86 -23.89
C LEU A 68 19.90 -9.55 -24.82
N LYS A 69 19.61 -9.39 -26.09
CA LYS A 69 20.62 -8.99 -27.08
C LYS A 69 21.11 -7.57 -26.80
N THR A 70 22.41 -7.38 -26.68
CA THR A 70 23.04 -6.06 -26.41
C THR A 70 24.22 -5.84 -27.35
N VAL A 71 25.46 -5.94 -26.85
CA VAL A 71 26.68 -5.74 -27.64
C VAL A 71 26.79 -6.78 -28.75
N GLY A 72 27.10 -6.35 -29.97
CA GLY A 72 27.20 -7.18 -31.17
C GLY A 72 25.85 -7.42 -31.90
N ALA A 73 24.72 -6.99 -31.33
CA ALA A 73 23.43 -7.07 -31.98
C ALA A 73 23.15 -5.78 -32.79
N LYS A 74 22.28 -5.90 -33.81
CA LYS A 74 21.81 -4.71 -34.54
C LYS A 74 20.93 -3.85 -33.67
N VAL A 75 21.06 -2.52 -33.78
CA VAL A 75 20.27 -1.55 -32.99
C VAL A 75 18.77 -1.84 -33.09
N GLY A 76 18.26 -2.24 -34.24
CA GLY A 76 16.86 -2.59 -34.44
C GLY A 76 16.41 -3.90 -33.75
N GLU A 77 17.35 -4.73 -33.29
CA GLU A 77 17.10 -6.01 -32.60
C GLU A 77 17.22 -5.87 -31.07
N VAL A 78 17.74 -4.75 -30.57
CA VAL A 78 17.89 -4.51 -29.12
C VAL A 78 16.56 -4.13 -28.52
N ASP A 79 16.09 -4.93 -27.57
CA ASP A 79 14.88 -4.62 -26.78
C ASP A 79 15.21 -3.63 -25.63
N LEU A 80 15.23 -2.35 -25.97
CA LEU A 80 15.49 -1.27 -25.00
C LEU A 80 14.47 -1.28 -23.85
N ARG A 81 13.18 -1.51 -24.17
CA ARG A 81 12.12 -1.57 -23.16
C ARG A 81 12.24 -2.80 -22.27
N GLY A 82 12.74 -3.91 -22.80
CA GLY A 82 13.05 -5.11 -22.01
C GLY A 82 14.19 -4.85 -21.03
N ILE A 83 15.23 -4.14 -21.46
CA ILE A 83 16.35 -3.71 -20.60
C ILE A 83 15.85 -2.78 -19.49
N GLU A 84 15.05 -1.77 -19.85
CA GLU A 84 14.48 -0.81 -18.88
C GLU A 84 13.62 -1.53 -17.83
N ARG A 85 12.72 -2.44 -18.25
CA ARG A 85 11.87 -3.23 -17.33
C ARG A 85 12.70 -4.10 -16.41
N LEU A 86 13.67 -4.83 -16.96
CA LEU A 86 14.55 -5.71 -16.17
C LEU A 86 15.25 -4.95 -15.04
N ILE A 87 15.71 -3.74 -15.31
CA ILE A 87 16.42 -2.92 -14.34
C ILE A 87 15.44 -2.25 -13.38
N ALA A 88 14.29 -1.75 -13.87
CA ALA A 88 13.24 -1.10 -13.07
C ALA A 88 12.57 -2.05 -12.07
N ASP A 89 12.53 -3.37 -12.36
CA ASP A 89 12.01 -4.39 -11.45
C ASP A 89 12.84 -4.50 -10.14
N ASN A 90 14.06 -3.96 -10.15
CA ASN A 90 14.85 -3.84 -8.93
C ASN A 90 14.36 -2.62 -8.13
N GLY A 91 13.82 -2.85 -6.94
CA GLY A 91 13.25 -1.83 -6.07
C GLY A 91 14.18 -0.64 -5.72
N PHE A 92 15.49 -0.78 -5.95
CA PHE A 92 16.48 0.28 -5.72
C PHE A 92 16.46 1.38 -6.79
N VAL A 93 15.86 1.11 -7.94
CA VAL A 93 15.90 1.97 -9.11
C VAL A 93 14.63 2.80 -9.18
N SER A 94 14.76 4.12 -9.28
CA SER A 94 13.63 5.05 -9.44
C SER A 94 13.30 5.28 -10.92
N ARG A 95 14.32 5.33 -11.77
CA ARG A 95 14.17 5.57 -13.20
C ARG A 95 15.31 4.94 -13.98
N VAL A 96 14.99 4.41 -15.14
CA VAL A 96 15.95 3.89 -16.13
C VAL A 96 15.60 4.48 -17.48
N ASP A 97 16.61 4.97 -18.16
CA ASP A 97 16.52 5.44 -19.55
C ASP A 97 17.56 4.68 -20.36
N ALA A 98 17.14 3.78 -21.26
CA ALA A 98 18.03 3.05 -22.17
C ALA A 98 17.90 3.58 -23.59
N TYR A 99 19.02 3.93 -24.19
CA TYR A 99 19.06 4.45 -25.56
C TYR A 99 20.37 4.14 -26.27
N VAL A 100 20.31 4.07 -27.60
CA VAL A 100 21.51 3.88 -28.42
C VAL A 100 21.89 5.19 -29.05
N ARG A 101 23.14 5.61 -28.84
CA ARG A 101 23.71 6.80 -29.47
C ARG A 101 24.03 6.54 -30.92
N TYR A 102 24.30 7.63 -31.65
CA TYR A 102 24.64 7.58 -33.08
C TYR A 102 25.94 6.81 -33.35
N ASP A 103 26.87 6.73 -32.41
CA ASP A 103 28.13 5.98 -32.48
C ASP A 103 27.98 4.46 -32.27
N GLY A 104 26.75 3.96 -32.07
CA GLY A 104 26.49 2.56 -31.79
C GLY A 104 26.67 2.17 -30.31
N THR A 105 26.86 3.13 -29.41
CA THR A 105 26.99 2.86 -27.98
C THR A 105 25.60 2.77 -27.33
N LEU A 106 25.31 1.65 -26.66
CA LEU A 106 24.12 1.49 -25.82
C LEU A 106 24.38 2.15 -24.46
N HIS A 107 23.63 3.18 -24.16
CA HIS A 107 23.66 3.86 -22.88
C HIS A 107 22.46 3.43 -22.01
N VAL A 108 22.73 3.20 -20.73
CA VAL A 108 21.73 2.90 -19.70
C VAL A 108 21.97 3.85 -18.54
N ASP A 109 21.16 4.88 -18.47
CA ASP A 109 21.18 5.89 -17.41
C ASP A 109 20.22 5.46 -16.30
N ILE A 110 20.72 5.35 -15.08
CA ILE A 110 19.97 4.86 -13.92
C ILE A 110 19.93 5.93 -12.84
N ARG A 111 18.78 6.18 -12.29
CA ARG A 111 18.61 6.94 -11.04
C ARG A 111 18.22 6.01 -9.92
N GLN A 112 18.95 6.06 -8.82
CA GLN A 112 18.63 5.29 -7.63
C GLN A 112 17.54 5.98 -6.81
N ARG A 113 16.78 5.16 -6.05
CA ARG A 113 15.89 5.67 -5.01
C ARG A 113 16.72 6.15 -3.82
N ARG A 114 16.23 7.19 -3.16
CA ARG A 114 16.81 7.73 -1.93
C ARG A 114 15.94 7.29 -0.75
N PRO A 115 16.36 6.30 0.02
CA PRO A 115 15.61 5.93 1.21
C PRO A 115 15.75 6.99 2.29
N LEU A 116 14.65 7.23 2.99
CA LEU A 116 14.56 8.08 4.16
C LEU A 116 14.95 7.30 5.44
N LEU A 117 14.52 6.05 5.53
CA LEU A 117 14.77 5.19 6.68
C LEU A 117 14.94 3.73 6.28
N ARG A 118 15.48 2.93 7.21
CA ARG A 118 15.53 1.47 7.12
C ARG A 118 14.72 0.85 8.25
N ILE A 119 13.77 0.00 7.93
CA ILE A 119 13.03 -0.80 8.91
C ILE A 119 13.77 -2.12 9.09
N LEU A 120 14.24 -2.36 10.32
CA LEU A 120 14.93 -3.58 10.72
C LEU A 120 14.23 -4.14 11.96
N THR A 121 13.16 -4.87 11.75
CA THR A 121 12.36 -5.52 12.80
C THR A 121 12.22 -7.01 12.48
N ASP A 122 11.59 -7.78 13.36
CA ASP A 122 11.42 -9.23 13.17
C ASP A 122 10.75 -9.54 11.83
N GLY A 123 11.53 -10.09 10.89
CA GLY A 123 11.08 -10.46 9.56
C GLY A 123 11.13 -9.35 8.51
N TRP A 124 11.38 -8.08 8.86
CA TRP A 124 11.53 -6.97 7.91
C TRP A 124 12.96 -6.46 7.87
N ASN A 125 13.49 -6.33 6.66
CA ASN A 125 14.72 -5.62 6.36
C ASN A 125 14.50 -4.85 5.06
N SER A 126 13.88 -3.68 5.17
CA SER A 126 13.41 -2.90 4.02
C SER A 126 13.80 -1.44 4.17
N TYR A 127 14.12 -0.81 3.06
CA TYR A 127 14.23 0.63 2.95
C TYR A 127 12.89 1.24 2.58
N VAL A 128 12.64 2.45 3.04
CA VAL A 128 11.46 3.23 2.69
C VAL A 128 11.90 4.64 2.27
N THR A 129 11.39 5.13 1.14
CA THR A 129 11.62 6.50 0.68
C THR A 129 10.66 7.49 1.34
N GLN A 130 10.93 8.76 1.18
CA GLN A 130 10.07 9.85 1.64
C GLN A 130 8.64 9.76 1.06
N GLU A 131 8.51 9.33 -0.20
CA GLU A 131 7.21 9.16 -0.86
C GLU A 131 6.47 7.88 -0.41
N GLY A 132 7.01 7.14 0.56
CA GLY A 132 6.42 5.92 1.06
C GLY A 132 6.57 4.71 0.12
N PHE A 133 7.61 4.70 -0.74
CA PHE A 133 7.95 3.53 -1.53
C PHE A 133 8.85 2.60 -0.70
N ALA A 134 8.39 1.37 -0.43
CA ALA A 134 9.15 0.36 0.28
C ALA A 134 9.87 -0.58 -0.69
N PHE A 135 11.06 -1.06 -0.31
CA PHE A 135 11.79 -2.10 -1.05
C PHE A 135 12.74 -2.86 -0.11
N ALA A 136 13.01 -4.13 -0.42
CA ALA A 136 13.87 -4.96 0.40
C ALA A 136 15.33 -4.42 0.41
N ALA A 137 15.97 -4.41 1.57
CA ALA A 137 17.36 -3.99 1.67
C ALA A 137 18.29 -5.04 1.02
N PRO A 138 19.26 -4.64 0.20
CA PRO A 138 20.25 -5.54 -0.36
C PRO A 138 21.15 -6.12 0.74
N ARG A 139 21.61 -7.36 0.56
CA ARG A 139 22.51 -7.99 1.53
C ARG A 139 23.94 -7.47 1.46
N SER A 140 24.32 -6.91 0.34
CA SER A 140 25.71 -6.52 0.01
C SER A 140 26.05 -5.07 0.32
N SER A 141 25.06 -4.22 0.56
CA SER A 141 25.27 -2.78 0.78
C SER A 141 24.32 -2.24 1.83
N SER A 142 24.78 -1.23 2.57
CA SER A 142 23.96 -0.51 3.54
C SER A 142 24.17 0.98 3.33
N LEU A 143 23.06 1.73 3.37
CA LEU A 143 23.10 3.19 3.32
C LEU A 143 23.07 3.76 4.72
N TYR A 144 23.64 4.95 4.85
CA TYR A 144 23.58 5.72 6.09
C TYR A 144 22.24 6.45 6.18
N VAL A 145 21.29 5.81 6.81
CA VAL A 145 19.93 6.33 7.09
C VAL A 145 19.49 5.87 8.48
N PRO A 146 18.59 6.60 9.15
CA PRO A 146 18.03 6.18 10.43
C PRO A 146 17.45 4.76 10.35
N VAL A 147 17.76 3.96 11.40
CA VAL A 147 17.28 2.58 11.48
C VAL A 147 16.13 2.51 12.47
N VAL A 148 14.98 2.03 12.00
CA VAL A 148 13.81 1.75 12.82
C VAL A 148 13.85 0.29 13.24
N THR A 149 13.87 0.05 14.55
CA THR A 149 13.91 -1.28 15.17
C THR A 149 12.73 -1.46 16.15
N GLY A 150 12.68 -2.57 16.86
CA GLY A 150 11.65 -2.84 17.87
C GLY A 150 10.56 -3.80 17.40
N SER A 151 9.38 -3.72 18.01
CA SER A 151 8.25 -4.62 17.72
C SER A 151 7.24 -4.05 16.71
N TYR A 152 7.54 -2.91 16.13
CA TYR A 152 6.69 -2.29 15.10
C TYR A 152 6.55 -3.19 13.87
N ARG A 153 5.33 -3.32 13.35
CA ARG A 153 5.02 -4.07 12.14
C ARG A 153 4.45 -3.14 11.09
N PRO A 154 5.16 -2.93 9.97
CA PRO A 154 4.67 -2.10 8.88
C PRO A 154 3.44 -2.71 8.19
N PRO A 155 2.62 -1.89 7.49
CA PRO A 155 1.38 -2.34 6.83
C PRO A 155 1.60 -3.14 5.54
N PHE A 156 2.83 -3.59 5.26
CA PHE A 156 3.18 -4.34 4.05
C PHE A 156 4.06 -5.56 4.40
N PRO A 157 4.09 -6.61 3.58
CA PRO A 157 4.93 -7.78 3.81
C PRO A 157 6.42 -7.49 3.53
N ALA A 158 7.30 -8.25 4.15
CA ALA A 158 8.77 -8.06 4.06
C ALA A 158 9.33 -8.16 2.63
N SER A 159 8.67 -8.89 1.75
CA SER A 159 9.06 -9.07 0.34
C SER A 159 8.48 -8.00 -0.59
N TYR A 160 7.70 -7.05 -0.06
CA TYR A 160 7.02 -6.05 -0.88
C TYR A 160 8.02 -5.04 -1.47
N SER A 161 7.82 -4.70 -2.74
CA SER A 161 8.51 -3.61 -3.42
C SER A 161 7.48 -2.79 -4.19
N GLY A 162 7.27 -1.55 -3.76
CA GLY A 162 6.28 -0.66 -4.35
C GLY A 162 5.81 0.45 -3.39
N PRO A 163 4.91 1.34 -3.87
CA PRO A 163 4.27 2.33 -3.01
C PRO A 163 3.41 1.63 -1.94
N VAL A 164 3.66 1.92 -0.67
CA VAL A 164 2.91 1.29 0.44
C VAL A 164 1.43 1.65 0.39
N ARG A 165 1.11 2.86 -0.09
CA ARG A 165 -0.27 3.29 -0.29
C ARG A 165 -1.03 2.37 -1.22
N ASP A 166 -0.46 2.08 -2.40
CA ASP A 166 -1.11 1.23 -3.40
C ASP A 166 -1.38 -0.19 -2.87
N TYR A 167 -0.45 -0.71 -2.06
CA TYR A 167 -0.64 -1.99 -1.38
C TYR A 167 -1.81 -1.95 -0.40
N VAL A 168 -1.87 -0.91 0.43
CA VAL A 168 -2.92 -0.76 1.44
C VAL A 168 -4.28 -0.53 0.78
N ASP A 169 -4.36 0.34 -0.23
CA ASP A 169 -5.58 0.63 -0.98
C ASP A 169 -6.11 -0.66 -1.67
N GLY A 170 -5.23 -1.42 -2.32
CA GLY A 170 -5.61 -2.70 -2.92
C GLY A 170 -6.11 -3.74 -1.91
N ARG A 171 -5.54 -3.77 -0.69
CA ARG A 171 -6.01 -4.65 0.39
C ARG A 171 -7.35 -4.20 0.96
N ILE A 172 -7.59 -2.89 1.05
CA ILE A 172 -8.88 -2.33 1.47
C ILE A 172 -9.96 -2.68 0.44
N GLU A 173 -9.69 -2.50 -0.86
CA GLU A 173 -10.62 -2.90 -1.92
C GLU A 173 -10.96 -4.40 -1.91
N GLU A 174 -9.99 -5.25 -1.57
CA GLU A 174 -10.23 -6.69 -1.42
C GLU A 174 -11.16 -6.98 -0.23
N ILE A 175 -10.96 -6.30 0.89
CA ILE A 175 -11.82 -6.42 2.08
C ILE A 175 -13.22 -5.90 1.77
N ASP A 176 -13.37 -4.76 1.09
CA ASP A 176 -14.66 -4.17 0.71
C ASP A 176 -15.44 -5.11 -0.20
N ARG A 177 -14.80 -5.70 -1.20
CA ARG A 177 -15.42 -6.75 -2.04
C ARG A 177 -15.92 -7.93 -1.21
N ARG A 178 -15.13 -8.34 -0.21
CA ARG A 178 -15.54 -9.42 0.69
C ARG A 178 -16.75 -9.06 1.55
N ILE A 179 -16.82 -7.82 2.02
CA ILE A 179 -17.98 -7.30 2.77
C ILE A 179 -19.23 -7.27 1.88
N GLU A 180 -19.10 -6.86 0.61
CA GLU A 180 -20.19 -6.88 -0.36
C GLU A 180 -20.69 -8.31 -0.66
N GLU A 181 -19.77 -9.27 -0.82
CA GLU A 181 -20.13 -10.69 -0.99
C GLU A 181 -20.93 -11.19 0.20
N LEU A 182 -20.49 -10.89 1.43
CA LEU A 182 -21.19 -11.24 2.65
C LEU A 182 -22.57 -10.54 2.76
N GLU A 183 -22.70 -9.31 2.25
CA GLU A 183 -24.00 -8.63 2.17
C GLU A 183 -24.96 -9.36 1.25
N ARG A 184 -24.46 -9.85 0.11
CA ARG A 184 -25.28 -10.67 -0.83
C ARG A 184 -25.70 -12.01 -0.20
N GLU A 185 -24.87 -12.59 0.66
CA GLU A 185 -25.23 -13.81 1.41
C GLU A 185 -26.43 -13.61 2.35
N LYS A 186 -26.77 -12.38 2.75
CA LYS A 186 -27.95 -12.07 3.57
C LYS A 186 -29.27 -12.09 2.78
N TYR A 187 -29.25 -11.85 1.46
CA TYR A 187 -30.49 -11.75 0.67
C TYR A 187 -31.40 -12.98 0.75
N PRO A 188 -30.89 -14.24 0.71
CA PRO A 188 -31.74 -15.42 0.89
C PRO A 188 -32.45 -15.45 2.24
N TYR A 189 -31.77 -14.99 3.30
CA TYR A 189 -32.35 -14.94 4.65
C TYR A 189 -33.46 -13.88 4.74
N PHE A 190 -33.23 -12.67 4.23
CA PHE A 190 -34.28 -11.63 4.16
C PHE A 190 -35.49 -12.06 3.34
N ARG A 191 -35.27 -12.77 2.23
CA ARG A 191 -36.37 -13.34 1.45
C ARG A 191 -37.18 -14.36 2.24
N ARG A 192 -36.54 -15.23 2.99
CA ARG A 192 -37.20 -16.21 3.87
C ARG A 192 -37.92 -15.52 5.01
N GLU A 193 -37.37 -14.50 5.60
CA GLU A 193 -38.01 -13.68 6.64
C GLU A 193 -39.31 -13.07 6.13
N LEU A 194 -39.26 -12.42 4.96
CA LEU A 194 -40.43 -11.83 4.32
C LEU A 194 -41.52 -12.88 4.03
N GLN A 195 -41.15 -14.02 3.47
CA GLN A 195 -42.06 -15.13 3.20
C GLN A 195 -42.68 -15.67 4.50
N ASN A 196 -41.92 -15.79 5.56
CA ASN A 196 -42.40 -16.25 6.87
C ASN A 196 -43.40 -15.25 7.46
N ASP A 197 -43.14 -13.95 7.34
CA ASP A 197 -44.07 -12.90 7.76
C ASP A 197 -45.39 -12.94 6.98
N GLU A 198 -45.34 -13.16 5.67
CA GLU A 198 -46.52 -13.32 4.83
C GLU A 198 -47.33 -14.54 5.27
N ASN A 199 -46.67 -15.67 5.54
CA ASN A 199 -47.31 -16.90 6.05
C ASN A 199 -47.97 -16.67 7.40
N ILE A 200 -47.34 -15.93 8.32
CA ILE A 200 -47.93 -15.57 9.63
C ILE A 200 -49.17 -14.68 9.45
N ARG A 201 -49.10 -13.72 8.52
CA ARG A 201 -50.26 -12.85 8.17
C ARG A 201 -51.40 -13.66 7.59
N ALA A 202 -51.12 -14.59 6.67
CA ALA A 202 -52.10 -15.51 6.10
C ALA A 202 -52.76 -16.39 7.19
N LEU A 203 -51.94 -16.92 8.11
CA LEU A 203 -52.41 -17.70 9.22
C LEU A 203 -53.39 -16.95 10.14
N ARG A 204 -53.13 -15.64 10.37
CA ARG A 204 -54.04 -14.77 11.16
C ARG A 204 -55.41 -14.61 10.48
N ARG A 205 -55.44 -14.56 9.13
CA ARG A 205 -56.68 -14.37 8.35
C ARG A 205 -57.53 -15.64 8.22
N MET A 206 -56.98 -16.83 8.46
CA MET A 206 -57.72 -18.08 8.40
C MET A 206 -58.85 -18.09 9.42
N ARG A 207 -60.06 -18.23 8.94
CA ARG A 207 -61.29 -18.32 9.76
C ARG A 207 -62.21 -19.38 9.18
N ILE A 208 -62.92 -20.10 10.04
CA ILE A 208 -63.96 -21.01 9.65
C ILE A 208 -65.30 -20.29 9.83
N LYS A 209 -66.12 -20.32 8.77
CA LYS A 209 -67.50 -19.83 8.79
C LYS A 209 -68.41 -21.05 8.88
N ARG A 210 -69.55 -20.94 9.62
CA ARG A 210 -70.62 -21.95 9.67
C ARG A 210 -71.20 -22.13 8.27
N ARG A 211 -71.44 -23.41 7.89
CA ARG A 211 -72.01 -23.74 6.55
C ARG A 211 -73.53 -23.73 6.69
N TRP A 212 -74.17 -22.68 6.29
CA TRP A 212 -75.61 -22.46 6.34
C TRP A 212 -76.43 -23.35 5.38
N TRP A 213 -75.82 -23.82 4.30
CA TRP A 213 -76.42 -24.69 3.28
C TRP A 213 -76.36 -26.20 3.68
N ARG A 214 -75.63 -26.58 4.68
CA ARG A 214 -75.48 -27.96 5.16
C ARG A 214 -75.80 -27.94 6.64
N PHE A 215 -76.97 -28.44 7.03
CA PHE A 215 -77.40 -28.46 8.44
C PHE A 215 -76.31 -29.00 9.35
N GLU A 216 -75.29 -28.19 9.60
CA GLU A 216 -74.12 -28.52 10.38
C GLU A 216 -74.49 -28.44 11.87
N SER A 217 -74.30 -29.54 12.61
CA SER A 217 -74.52 -29.54 14.04
C SER A 217 -73.56 -28.71 14.80
N GLU A 218 -73.87 -28.19 15.94
CA GLU A 218 -73.01 -27.39 16.77
C GLU A 218 -71.70 -28.12 17.12
N LYS A 219 -71.74 -29.43 17.40
CA LYS A 219 -70.59 -30.28 17.64
C LYS A 219 -69.62 -30.37 16.44
N GLU A 220 -70.13 -30.57 15.25
CA GLU A 220 -69.31 -30.63 14.05
C GLU A 220 -68.62 -29.29 13.73
N PHE A 221 -69.28 -28.18 14.01
CA PHE A 221 -68.71 -26.87 13.88
C PHE A 221 -67.60 -26.64 14.90
N GLU A 222 -67.81 -26.95 16.17
CA GLU A 222 -66.82 -26.85 17.24
C GLU A 222 -65.59 -27.72 16.96
N GLU A 223 -65.78 -28.96 16.52
CA GLU A 223 -64.65 -29.85 16.14
C GLU A 223 -63.78 -29.25 15.01
N ARG A 224 -64.43 -28.63 14.02
CA ARG A 224 -63.70 -27.96 12.93
C ARG A 224 -62.94 -26.72 13.41
N VAL A 225 -63.53 -25.98 14.33
CA VAL A 225 -62.86 -24.82 14.96
C VAL A 225 -61.65 -25.26 15.76
N GLU A 226 -61.81 -26.36 16.55
CA GLU A 226 -60.72 -26.89 17.36
C GLU A 226 -59.60 -27.48 16.50
N LYS A 227 -59.90 -28.19 15.42
CA LYS A 227 -58.94 -28.65 14.42
C LYS A 227 -58.18 -27.50 13.78
N LEU A 228 -58.86 -26.38 13.47
CA LEU A 228 -58.19 -25.19 12.95
C LEU A 228 -57.27 -24.53 14.01
N ARG A 229 -57.72 -24.50 15.28
CA ARG A 229 -56.91 -23.94 16.38
C ARG A 229 -55.62 -24.72 16.57
N SER A 230 -55.70 -26.07 16.63
CA SER A 230 -54.52 -26.93 16.77
C SER A 230 -53.59 -26.78 15.58
N HIS A 231 -54.10 -26.84 14.35
CA HIS A 231 -53.31 -26.63 13.13
C HIS A 231 -52.61 -25.25 13.11
N LYS A 232 -53.34 -24.21 13.51
CA LYS A 232 -52.73 -22.87 13.65
C LYS A 232 -51.66 -22.82 14.72
N ALA A 233 -51.80 -23.51 15.82
CA ALA A 233 -50.81 -23.56 16.87
C ALA A 233 -49.51 -24.24 16.40
N ASP A 234 -49.64 -25.34 15.65
CA ASP A 234 -48.51 -26.07 15.11
C ASP A 234 -47.77 -25.25 14.04
N LEU A 235 -48.48 -24.63 13.11
CA LEU A 235 -47.89 -23.75 12.11
C LEU A 235 -47.20 -22.52 12.75
N ARG A 236 -47.77 -21.95 13.83
CA ARG A 236 -47.10 -20.86 14.57
C ARG A 236 -45.79 -21.30 15.20
N ARG A 237 -45.71 -22.54 15.72
CA ARG A 237 -44.45 -23.08 16.26
C ARG A 237 -43.41 -23.24 15.17
N SER A 238 -43.81 -23.82 14.03
CA SER A 238 -42.95 -23.98 12.86
C SER A 238 -42.41 -22.65 12.36
N TYR A 239 -43.26 -21.65 12.15
CA TYR A 239 -42.83 -20.32 11.67
C TYR A 239 -41.94 -19.56 12.66
N ARG A 240 -42.17 -19.75 14.00
CA ARG A 240 -41.28 -19.18 15.00
C ARG A 240 -39.90 -19.86 14.99
N TYR A 241 -39.86 -21.15 14.75
CA TYR A 241 -38.59 -21.89 14.63
C TYR A 241 -37.82 -21.45 13.39
N GLU A 242 -38.50 -21.33 12.24
CA GLU A 242 -37.90 -20.80 11.01
C GLU A 242 -37.38 -19.37 11.17
N ALA A 243 -38.17 -18.51 11.82
CA ALA A 243 -37.70 -17.12 12.11
C ALA A 243 -36.43 -17.10 12.94
N ARG A 244 -36.30 -17.99 13.92
CA ARG A 244 -35.09 -18.12 14.73
C ARG A 244 -33.89 -18.55 13.87
N LEU A 245 -34.04 -19.58 13.05
CA LEU A 245 -32.97 -20.05 12.16
C LEU A 245 -32.54 -18.98 11.17
N VAL A 246 -33.49 -18.22 10.62
CA VAL A 246 -33.19 -17.08 9.72
C VAL A 246 -32.40 -16.00 10.46
N GLN A 247 -32.84 -15.65 11.68
CA GLN A 247 -32.16 -14.64 12.49
C GLN A 247 -30.75 -15.08 12.87
N GLU A 248 -30.56 -16.34 13.30
CA GLU A 248 -29.24 -16.92 13.58
C GLU A 248 -28.33 -16.86 12.34
N GLY A 249 -28.87 -17.12 11.15
CA GLY A 249 -28.16 -17.01 9.88
C GLY A 249 -27.70 -15.57 9.57
N ILE A 250 -28.59 -14.60 9.75
CA ILE A 250 -28.27 -13.16 9.56
C ILE A 250 -27.17 -12.71 10.54
N GLU A 251 -27.29 -13.09 11.81
CA GLU A 251 -26.32 -12.76 12.85
C GLU A 251 -24.93 -13.37 12.58
N ALA A 252 -24.89 -14.62 12.10
CA ALA A 252 -23.64 -15.29 11.72
C ALA A 252 -22.94 -14.56 10.55
N VAL A 253 -23.69 -14.10 9.55
CA VAL A 253 -23.12 -13.32 8.45
C VAL A 253 -22.68 -11.94 8.94
N ALA A 254 -23.48 -11.27 9.77
CA ALA A 254 -23.14 -9.98 10.34
C ALA A 254 -21.85 -10.03 11.19
N ALA A 255 -21.65 -11.11 11.96
CA ALA A 255 -20.42 -11.32 12.74
C ALA A 255 -19.19 -11.47 11.82
N ARG A 256 -19.32 -12.17 10.67
CA ARG A 256 -18.26 -12.26 9.66
C ARG A 256 -17.94 -10.91 9.04
N GLN A 257 -18.96 -10.12 8.71
CA GLN A 257 -18.76 -8.75 8.19
C GLN A 257 -18.04 -7.85 9.19
N GLU A 258 -18.42 -7.91 10.45
CA GLU A 258 -17.77 -7.14 11.52
C GLU A 258 -16.29 -7.55 11.68
N ALA A 259 -15.97 -8.83 11.53
CA ALA A 259 -14.58 -9.29 11.54
C ALA A 259 -13.77 -8.71 10.38
N GLU A 260 -14.33 -8.63 9.17
CA GLU A 260 -13.66 -7.99 8.02
C GLU A 260 -13.50 -6.47 8.23
N ARG A 261 -14.51 -5.77 8.74
CA ARG A 261 -14.41 -4.34 9.09
C ARG A 261 -13.34 -4.07 10.14
N ARG A 262 -13.16 -4.98 11.10
CA ARG A 262 -12.06 -4.86 12.09
C ARG A 262 -10.68 -5.01 11.46
N LYS A 263 -10.54 -5.89 10.45
CA LYS A 263 -9.28 -6.02 9.68
C LYS A 263 -8.99 -4.74 8.91
N GLN A 264 -10.00 -4.16 8.26
CA GLN A 264 -9.89 -2.89 7.55
C GLN A 264 -9.40 -1.78 8.47
N LYS A 265 -10.09 -1.54 9.59
CA LYS A 265 -9.71 -0.52 10.58
C LYS A 265 -8.28 -0.72 11.13
N LYS A 266 -7.88 -1.99 11.33
CA LYS A 266 -6.52 -2.31 11.78
C LYS A 266 -5.48 -1.94 10.71
N LEU A 267 -5.78 -2.21 9.44
CA LEU A 267 -4.90 -1.89 8.32
C LEU A 267 -4.78 -0.38 8.12
N GLU A 268 -5.91 0.34 8.12
CA GLU A 268 -5.95 1.81 8.05
C GLU A 268 -5.13 2.45 9.16
N LYS A 269 -5.30 1.98 10.39
CA LYS A 269 -4.51 2.44 11.53
C LYS A 269 -3.02 2.16 11.37
N SER A 270 -2.66 0.96 10.89
CA SER A 270 -1.26 0.61 10.65
C SER A 270 -0.63 1.50 9.58
N TYR A 271 -1.40 1.90 8.57
CA TYR A 271 -0.95 2.84 7.54
C TYR A 271 -0.82 4.27 8.09
N GLU A 272 -1.76 4.71 8.93
CA GLU A 272 -1.66 5.99 9.63
C GLU A 272 -0.40 6.06 10.51
N ASP A 273 -0.13 5.00 11.28
CA ASP A 273 1.06 4.91 12.12
C ASP A 273 2.35 4.88 11.27
N PHE A 274 2.33 4.22 10.11
CA PHE A 274 3.41 4.24 9.13
C PHE A 274 3.68 5.65 8.59
N THR A 275 2.63 6.38 8.20
CA THR A 275 2.75 7.75 7.70
C THR A 275 3.28 8.69 8.78
N LYS A 276 2.79 8.55 10.02
CA LYS A 276 3.32 9.33 11.18
C LYS A 276 4.79 9.07 11.40
N LEU A 277 5.23 7.80 11.27
CA LEU A 277 6.64 7.45 11.42
C LEU A 277 7.49 8.06 10.31
N LEU A 278 7.02 8.06 9.06
CA LEU A 278 7.72 8.71 7.94
C LEU A 278 7.88 10.21 8.19
N THR A 279 6.79 10.91 8.49
CA THR A 279 6.82 12.36 8.77
C THR A 279 7.74 12.68 9.97
N PHE A 280 7.75 11.81 10.97
CA PHE A 280 8.64 11.96 12.12
C PHE A 280 10.13 11.83 11.74
N VAL A 281 10.47 10.85 10.91
CA VAL A 281 11.86 10.68 10.44
C VAL A 281 12.26 11.80 9.48
N GLU A 282 11.34 12.26 8.64
CA GLU A 282 11.54 13.42 7.77
C GLU A 282 11.90 14.67 8.59
N PHE A 283 11.14 14.96 9.64
CA PHE A 283 11.45 16.03 10.60
C PHE A 283 12.85 15.90 11.21
N LEU A 284 13.27 14.67 11.57
CA LEU A 284 14.62 14.40 12.09
C LEU A 284 15.72 14.67 11.05
N GLU A 285 15.46 14.34 9.79
CA GLU A 285 16.43 14.50 8.70
C GLU A 285 16.58 15.96 8.22
N GLU A 286 15.56 16.79 8.46
CA GLU A 286 15.59 18.24 8.12
C GLU A 286 16.48 19.04 9.07
N ASP A 287 16.64 18.61 10.31
CA ASP A 287 17.50 19.26 11.31
C ASP A 287 18.88 18.61 11.36
N ASP A 288 19.94 19.36 11.04
CA ASP A 288 21.33 18.87 10.99
C ASP A 288 21.83 18.30 12.32
N PHE A 289 21.37 18.85 13.46
CA PHE A 289 21.72 18.35 14.77
C PHE A 289 21.04 17.00 15.05
N TRP A 290 19.74 16.90 14.89
CA TRP A 290 19.00 15.68 15.17
C TRP A 290 19.34 14.56 14.19
N ARG A 291 19.58 14.88 12.91
CA ARG A 291 20.07 13.92 11.91
C ARG A 291 21.42 13.29 12.31
N SER A 292 22.31 14.07 12.92
CA SER A 292 23.61 13.56 13.37
C SER A 292 23.52 12.84 14.69
N GLU A 293 22.59 13.21 15.56
CA GLU A 293 22.46 12.76 16.93
C GLU A 293 21.64 11.46 17.06
N VAL A 294 20.51 11.34 16.32
CA VAL A 294 19.64 10.17 16.39
C VAL A 294 20.10 9.10 15.42
N VAL A 295 20.69 8.03 15.95
CA VAL A 295 21.21 6.90 15.12
C VAL A 295 20.23 5.76 14.96
N GLN A 296 19.30 5.61 15.91
CA GLN A 296 18.30 4.52 15.89
C GLN A 296 16.99 4.98 16.51
N ILE A 297 15.91 4.52 15.95
CA ILE A 297 14.56 4.72 16.44
C ILE A 297 14.00 3.36 16.83
N VAL A 298 13.65 3.19 18.10
CA VAL A 298 12.99 1.96 18.55
C VAL A 298 11.50 2.22 18.56
N ALA A 299 10.78 1.59 17.63
CA ALA A 299 9.34 1.75 17.47
C ALA A 299 8.60 0.53 18.01
N HIS A 300 7.55 0.75 18.79
CA HIS A 300 6.70 -0.30 19.32
C HIS A 300 5.24 0.13 19.40
N THR A 301 4.35 -0.84 19.37
CA THR A 301 2.93 -0.59 19.56
C THR A 301 2.58 -0.80 21.02
N ALA A 302 2.17 0.25 21.71
CA ALA A 302 1.75 0.19 23.10
C ALA A 302 0.49 -0.69 23.28
N PRO A 303 0.17 -1.16 24.49
CA PRO A 303 -1.07 -1.89 24.78
C PRO A 303 -2.34 -1.11 24.39
N SER A 304 -2.28 0.22 24.38
CA SER A 304 -3.35 1.10 23.88
C SER A 304 -3.53 1.03 22.36
N GLY A 305 -2.64 0.35 21.63
CA GLY A 305 -2.58 0.29 20.19
C GLY A 305 -1.99 1.55 19.54
N ALA A 306 -1.38 2.45 20.29
CA ALA A 306 -0.70 3.63 19.77
C ALA A 306 0.77 3.30 19.43
N LEU A 307 1.28 3.91 18.35
CA LEU A 307 2.70 3.86 18.02
C LEU A 307 3.48 4.75 19.00
N GLU A 308 4.46 4.17 19.67
CA GLU A 308 5.38 4.87 20.56
C GLU A 308 6.82 4.65 20.08
N VAL A 309 7.66 5.67 20.23
CA VAL A 309 9.04 5.65 19.79
C VAL A 309 10.00 6.03 20.91
N GLU A 310 11.15 5.39 20.90
CA GLU A 310 12.32 5.75 21.69
C GLU A 310 13.44 6.12 20.72
N LEU A 311 14.24 7.13 21.06
CA LEU A 311 15.39 7.55 20.26
C LEU A 311 16.68 7.13 20.97
N ILE A 312 17.60 6.60 20.20
CA ILE A 312 18.94 6.26 20.68
C ILE A 312 19.91 7.33 20.16
N PRO A 313 20.41 8.20 21.04
CA PRO A 313 21.36 9.24 20.66
C PRO A 313 22.77 8.67 20.45
N ARG A 314 23.56 9.40 19.68
CA ARG A 314 24.99 9.08 19.46
C ARG A 314 25.87 9.53 20.62
N SER A 315 25.54 10.67 21.22
CA SER A 315 26.40 11.38 22.19
C SER A 315 26.33 10.84 23.61
N GLY A 316 25.32 10.00 23.95
CA GLY A 316 25.12 9.51 25.29
C GLY A 316 24.72 8.04 25.36
N ARG A 317 24.80 7.45 26.55
CA ARG A 317 24.38 6.06 26.81
C ARG A 317 22.90 5.95 27.22
N PHE A 318 22.19 7.06 27.31
CA PHE A 318 20.80 7.11 27.69
C PHE A 318 19.86 6.84 26.50
N ARG A 319 18.63 6.44 26.79
CA ARG A 319 17.55 6.36 25.80
C ARG A 319 16.61 7.53 25.98
N ILE A 320 16.15 8.10 24.90
CA ILE A 320 15.14 9.16 24.91
C ILE A 320 13.77 8.54 24.73
N LEU A 321 12.96 8.52 25.77
CA LEU A 321 11.59 8.04 25.74
C LEU A 321 10.71 9.17 25.15
N PHE A 322 10.53 9.15 23.83
CA PHE A 322 9.75 10.14 23.11
C PHE A 322 8.24 9.89 23.27
N GLY A 323 7.84 8.60 23.34
CA GLY A 323 6.47 8.14 23.44
C GLY A 323 5.70 8.31 22.11
N ARG A 324 4.44 8.74 22.18
CA ARG A 324 3.62 8.93 20.97
C ARG A 324 4.18 10.03 20.08
N ILE A 325 4.05 9.85 18.76
CA ILE A 325 4.44 10.84 17.76
C ILE A 325 3.36 11.94 17.71
N GLU A 326 3.35 12.77 18.73
CA GLU A 326 2.47 13.90 18.92
C GLU A 326 3.28 15.07 19.48
N ARG A 327 2.95 16.31 19.10
CA ARG A 327 3.64 17.53 19.58
C ARG A 327 5.17 17.45 19.34
N VAL A 328 5.54 17.06 18.13
CA VAL A 328 6.93 16.74 17.78
C VAL A 328 7.82 17.95 18.05
N ASP A 329 7.44 19.14 17.56
CA ASP A 329 8.19 20.39 17.74
C ASP A 329 8.41 20.71 19.23
N GLU A 330 7.34 20.72 20.04
CA GLU A 330 7.41 20.99 21.49
C GLU A 330 8.40 20.05 22.21
N LYS A 331 8.37 18.76 21.85
CA LYS A 331 9.25 17.76 22.47
C LYS A 331 10.70 17.93 22.06
N PHE A 332 10.95 18.27 20.81
CA PHE A 332 12.31 18.52 20.35
C PHE A 332 12.88 19.83 20.89
N ASP A 333 12.07 20.87 21.05
CA ASP A 333 12.47 22.10 21.72
C ASP A 333 12.88 21.84 23.19
N LEU A 334 12.08 21.05 23.91
CA LEU A 334 12.40 20.61 25.28
C LEU A 334 13.69 19.79 25.35
N LEU A 335 13.90 18.88 24.38
CA LEU A 335 15.14 18.11 24.28
C LEU A 335 16.33 19.02 23.96
N ALA A 336 16.21 19.94 23.03
CA ALA A 336 17.27 20.86 22.65
C ALA A 336 17.69 21.76 23.85
N ASP A 337 16.70 22.21 24.61
CA ASP A 337 16.96 22.96 25.86
C ASP A 337 17.64 22.09 26.93
N PHE A 338 17.24 20.82 27.06
CA PHE A 338 17.88 19.87 27.95
C PHE A 338 19.31 19.56 27.53
N TYR A 339 19.59 19.38 26.25
CA TYR A 339 20.94 19.19 25.71
C TYR A 339 21.82 20.40 26.01
N ARG A 340 21.34 21.61 25.78
CA ARG A 340 22.09 22.86 25.97
C ARG A 340 22.32 23.20 27.45
N ARG A 341 21.32 23.03 28.31
CA ARG A 341 21.32 23.54 29.70
C ARG A 341 21.41 22.45 30.74
N GLY A 342 20.92 21.24 30.45
CA GLY A 342 20.85 20.11 31.36
C GLY A 342 22.10 19.25 31.33
N LEU A 343 22.40 18.62 30.21
CA LEU A 343 23.52 17.67 30.09
C LEU A 343 24.87 18.32 30.33
N GLY A 344 25.09 19.56 29.93
CA GLY A 344 26.34 20.28 30.17
C GLY A 344 26.64 20.54 31.66
N ARG A 345 25.61 20.53 32.53
CA ARG A 345 25.77 20.72 33.99
C ARG A 345 25.71 19.43 34.78
N LEU A 346 24.90 18.47 34.34
CA LEU A 346 24.58 17.25 35.08
C LEU A 346 25.48 16.07 34.70
N GLY A 347 26.10 16.13 33.51
CA GLY A 347 26.90 15.04 32.92
C GLY A 347 26.13 14.17 31.96
N TRP A 348 26.83 13.65 30.96
CA TRP A 348 26.23 12.89 29.82
C TRP A 348 25.92 11.43 30.18
N ASP A 349 26.63 10.88 31.15
CA ASP A 349 26.54 9.47 31.56
C ASP A 349 25.71 9.27 32.86
N GLU A 350 25.12 10.34 33.40
CA GLU A 350 24.38 10.30 34.68
C GLU A 350 22.99 9.65 34.57
N PHE A 351 22.45 9.56 33.36
CA PHE A 351 21.09 9.08 33.14
C PHE A 351 21.05 7.83 32.27
N ALA A 352 20.14 6.90 32.61
CA ALA A 352 19.81 5.75 31.78
C ALA A 352 18.67 6.10 30.81
N THR A 353 17.73 6.95 31.24
CA THR A 353 16.59 7.37 30.41
C THR A 353 16.24 8.84 30.58
N VAL A 354 15.88 9.47 29.47
CA VAL A 354 15.39 10.85 29.39
C VAL A 354 14.01 10.82 28.73
N SER A 355 12.97 11.18 29.43
CA SER A 355 11.58 11.14 28.95
C SER A 355 11.04 12.53 28.67
N VAL A 356 10.51 12.72 27.46
CA VAL A 356 9.78 13.92 27.00
C VAL A 356 8.29 13.64 26.74
N GLN A 357 7.80 12.52 27.25
CA GLN A 357 6.39 12.13 27.08
C GLN A 357 5.42 13.10 27.76
N TYR A 358 5.88 13.76 28.82
CA TYR A 358 5.08 14.65 29.63
C TYR A 358 5.15 16.11 29.13
N ARG A 359 4.03 16.80 29.13
CA ARG A 359 3.93 18.17 28.63
C ARG A 359 4.78 19.14 29.47
N GLY A 360 5.61 19.94 28.79
CA GLY A 360 6.40 21.01 29.37
C GLY A 360 7.51 20.61 30.35
N ARG A 361 7.90 19.31 30.40
CA ARG A 361 8.97 18.86 31.32
C ARG A 361 9.73 17.66 30.78
N VAL A 362 11.00 17.61 31.12
CA VAL A 362 11.90 16.46 30.90
C VAL A 362 12.04 15.70 32.20
N VAL A 363 11.85 14.39 32.17
CA VAL A 363 12.00 13.51 33.33
C VAL A 363 13.17 12.57 33.08
N CYS A 364 14.19 12.64 33.94
CA CYS A 364 15.38 11.81 33.85
C CYS A 364 15.37 10.72 34.93
N ARG A 365 15.86 9.51 34.57
CA ARG A 365 16.06 8.42 35.51
C ARG A 365 17.50 7.91 35.37
N LYS A 366 18.14 7.63 36.50
CA LYS A 366 19.47 6.98 36.60
C LYS A 366 19.36 5.50 36.36
#